data_97e6da05ab2e227e205d36cb843e4a7a
#
_entry.id   97e6da05ab2e227e205d36cb843e4a7a
#
_cell.length_a   1.000
_cell.length_b   1.000
_cell.length_c   1.000
_cell.angle_alpha   90.00
_cell.angle_beta   90.00
_cell.angle_gamma   90.00
#
_symmetry.space_group_name_H-M   'P 1'
#
loop_
_entity.id
_entity.type
_entity.pdbx_description
1 polymer ?
#
loop_
_entity_poly.entity_id
_entity_poly.type
_entity_poly.pdbx_seq_one_letter_code
_entity_poly.pdbx_strand_id
1 'polypeptide(L)'
;MTNMLDDRPWIEKEIPAKPQVRIGTFSVRRWVAIVAAIAVVVAGPLGISYVRALTVPGGGALGARTVDWVRSMGGSRLVAWFENMYYGHDAPPAGGTPAGAMNGSPTVDPRSVDPQAPVVALSPLGRPATVEAIARPPLPFEGQWEPLGRTVRGAAAMYAAFIRPDPVHTSLTAGLVWIDPRVVDLRLVAGSQQPGGTGWADQAPLPADQRRRLLATFNAGFRLPDGWGGYYEAGRTGRPLVDGAASLVINKNGSATVAKWGRDVTMTASVRAVRQNLSLILDGGLVTPEVFHNSMRSWGATLRNEVLVWRSGIGVTRSGALVYAAGPGLSVESLADVLKHAGAVRAMELDINSTWVSFVSFKPAAGSGPGVANGSKLLPAMSGDAGRFLGASTRDFFAVLARPGSPVTDVGPSVLS
;
A
#
# COMPACT_ATOMS: atom_id res chain seq x y z
N MET A 1 17.58 -51.83 -100.66
CA MET A 1 17.80 -50.57 -99.98
C MET A 1 17.58 -50.84 -98.48
N THR A 2 18.66 -50.98 -97.80
CA THR A 2 18.82 -51.71 -96.56
C THR A 2 18.73 -50.74 -95.37
N ASN A 3 17.86 -51.08 -94.46
CA ASN A 3 17.74 -50.35 -93.19
C ASN A 3 18.63 -50.98 -92.15
N MET A 4 19.58 -50.26 -91.68
CA MET A 4 20.47 -50.70 -90.63
C MET A 4 19.91 -50.15 -89.32
N LEU A 5 19.40 -51.06 -88.44
CA LEU A 5 19.00 -50.76 -87.08
C LEU A 5 20.23 -50.75 -86.16
N ASP A 6 20.45 -49.64 -85.48
CA ASP A 6 21.51 -49.43 -84.51
C ASP A 6 21.08 -49.97 -83.13
N ASP A 7 21.59 -51.09 -82.75
CA ASP A 7 21.40 -51.75 -81.45
C ASP A 7 22.40 -51.08 -80.43
N ARG A 8 21.91 -50.18 -79.58
CA ARG A 8 22.67 -49.70 -78.39
C ARG A 8 22.08 -50.37 -77.14
N PRO A 9 22.89 -50.98 -76.29
CA PRO A 9 22.42 -51.52 -75.03
C PRO A 9 22.17 -50.37 -74.02
N TRP A 10 21.01 -50.42 -73.40
CA TRP A 10 20.62 -49.50 -72.31
C TRP A 10 21.51 -49.75 -71.09
N ILE A 11 22.31 -48.74 -70.74
CA ILE A 11 23.07 -48.69 -69.50
C ILE A 11 22.09 -48.36 -68.39
N GLU A 12 21.72 -49.33 -67.57
CA GLU A 12 20.94 -49.14 -66.35
C GLU A 12 21.80 -48.37 -65.35
N LYS A 13 21.52 -47.04 -65.17
CA LYS A 13 22.15 -46.26 -64.15
C LYS A 13 21.65 -46.70 -62.79
N GLU A 14 22.48 -47.42 -62.04
CA GLU A 14 22.25 -47.65 -60.59
C GLU A 14 22.01 -46.34 -59.86
N ILE A 15 20.78 -46.19 -59.34
CA ILE A 15 20.41 -45.08 -58.47
C ILE A 15 21.05 -45.37 -57.08
N PRO A 16 21.98 -44.51 -56.60
CA PRO A 16 22.57 -44.73 -55.27
C PRO A 16 21.49 -44.75 -54.20
N ALA A 17 21.47 -45.76 -53.36
CA ALA A 17 20.56 -45.92 -52.24
C ALA A 17 20.65 -44.71 -51.29
N LYS A 18 19.54 -44.04 -51.01
CA LYS A 18 19.47 -42.96 -50.06
C LYS A 18 20.01 -43.40 -48.70
N PRO A 19 20.89 -42.62 -48.04
CA PRO A 19 21.38 -42.99 -46.74
C PRO A 19 20.21 -43.07 -45.75
N GLN A 20 19.99 -44.24 -45.19
CA GLN A 20 19.04 -44.45 -44.11
C GLN A 20 19.61 -43.78 -42.85
N VAL A 21 19.05 -42.60 -42.51
CA VAL A 21 19.27 -41.98 -41.21
C VAL A 21 18.66 -42.90 -40.15
N ARG A 22 19.48 -43.69 -39.45
CA ARG A 22 19.06 -44.41 -38.27
C ARG A 22 18.71 -43.36 -37.18
N ILE A 23 17.45 -43.00 -37.10
CA ILE A 23 16.93 -42.29 -35.92
C ILE A 23 17.03 -43.32 -34.78
N GLY A 24 18.02 -43.15 -33.92
CA GLY A 24 18.20 -43.99 -32.75
C GLY A 24 16.95 -43.87 -31.88
N THR A 25 16.25 -44.99 -31.69
CA THR A 25 15.10 -45.09 -30.79
C THR A 25 15.60 -44.87 -29.38
N PHE A 26 15.53 -43.63 -28.90
CA PHE A 26 15.73 -43.34 -27.50
C PHE A 26 14.69 -44.13 -26.69
N SER A 27 15.17 -45.00 -25.81
CA SER A 27 14.26 -45.81 -25.00
C SER A 27 13.40 -44.90 -24.13
N VAL A 28 12.09 -45.17 -24.00
CA VAL A 28 11.14 -44.43 -23.17
C VAL A 28 11.69 -44.18 -21.76
N ARG A 29 12.44 -45.15 -21.22
CA ARG A 29 13.14 -45.03 -19.92
C ARG A 29 14.14 -43.87 -19.87
N ARG A 30 14.89 -43.59 -20.93
CA ARG A 30 15.82 -42.47 -21.01
C ARG A 30 15.07 -41.14 -21.09
N TRP A 31 13.99 -41.07 -21.84
CA TRP A 31 13.12 -39.90 -21.88
C TRP A 31 12.49 -39.61 -20.52
N VAL A 32 11.98 -40.60 -19.82
CA VAL A 32 11.43 -40.47 -18.46
C VAL A 32 12.51 -40.01 -17.49
N ALA A 33 13.73 -40.55 -17.57
CA ALA A 33 14.85 -40.11 -16.72
C ALA A 33 15.27 -38.67 -16.99
N ILE A 34 15.30 -38.26 -18.27
CA ILE A 34 15.63 -36.83 -18.63
C ILE A 34 14.52 -35.89 -18.14
N VAL A 35 13.27 -36.22 -18.36
CA VAL A 35 12.14 -35.39 -17.89
C VAL A 35 12.12 -35.34 -16.37
N ALA A 36 12.38 -36.45 -15.67
CA ALA A 36 12.49 -36.46 -14.21
C ALA A 36 13.67 -35.59 -13.71
N ALA A 37 14.84 -35.71 -14.38
CA ALA A 37 15.99 -34.87 -14.03
C ALA A 37 15.71 -33.39 -14.26
N ILE A 38 15.10 -33.00 -15.38
CA ILE A 38 14.66 -31.64 -15.68
C ILE A 38 13.65 -31.16 -14.63
N ALA A 39 12.67 -32.01 -14.28
CA ALA A 39 11.68 -31.69 -13.25
C ALA A 39 12.33 -31.43 -11.90
N VAL A 40 13.32 -32.22 -11.47
CA VAL A 40 14.07 -32.00 -10.21
C VAL A 40 14.89 -30.72 -10.27
N VAL A 41 15.58 -30.46 -11.38
CA VAL A 41 16.40 -29.25 -11.56
C VAL A 41 15.56 -27.98 -11.58
N VAL A 42 14.34 -28.03 -12.08
CA VAL A 42 13.43 -26.87 -12.14
C VAL A 42 12.57 -26.79 -10.88
N ALA A 43 11.96 -27.87 -10.44
CA ALA A 43 11.05 -27.88 -9.30
C ALA A 43 11.78 -27.69 -7.95
N GLY A 44 13.01 -28.17 -7.83
CA GLY A 44 13.81 -28.02 -6.60
C GLY A 44 14.05 -26.55 -6.23
N PRO A 45 14.69 -25.75 -7.09
CA PRO A 45 14.87 -24.31 -6.85
C PRO A 45 13.57 -23.54 -6.66
N LEU A 46 12.51 -23.86 -7.42
CA LEU A 46 11.19 -23.27 -7.27
C LEU A 46 10.59 -23.58 -5.90
N GLY A 47 10.67 -24.86 -5.47
CA GLY A 47 10.19 -25.27 -4.14
C GLY A 47 10.94 -24.58 -3.01
N ILE A 48 12.27 -24.49 -3.09
CA ILE A 48 13.09 -23.76 -2.12
C ILE A 48 12.73 -22.28 -2.10
N SER A 49 12.56 -21.67 -3.27
CA SER A 49 12.15 -20.26 -3.41
C SER A 49 10.78 -20.02 -2.78
N TYR A 50 9.83 -20.92 -3.00
CA TYR A 50 8.49 -20.84 -2.44
C TYR A 50 8.50 -20.97 -0.91
N VAL A 51 9.20 -21.99 -0.37
CA VAL A 51 9.34 -22.16 1.08
C VAL A 51 9.97 -20.91 1.72
N ARG A 52 11.01 -20.36 1.11
CA ARG A 52 11.61 -19.10 1.56
C ARG A 52 10.59 -17.97 1.57
N ALA A 53 9.78 -17.82 0.52
CA ALA A 53 8.73 -16.79 0.46
C ALA A 53 7.69 -16.98 1.57
N LEU A 54 7.32 -18.22 1.89
CA LEU A 54 6.37 -18.54 2.97
C LEU A 54 6.95 -18.30 4.37
N THR A 55 8.26 -18.39 4.55
CA THR A 55 8.93 -18.26 5.86
C THR A 55 9.48 -16.87 6.14
N VAL A 56 9.39 -15.92 5.18
CA VAL A 56 9.88 -14.54 5.39
C VAL A 56 9.09 -13.88 6.53
N PRO A 57 9.76 -13.38 7.59
CA PRO A 57 9.08 -12.65 8.66
C PRO A 57 8.39 -11.39 8.14
N GLY A 58 7.17 -11.13 8.61
CA GLY A 58 6.40 -9.93 8.24
C GLY A 58 5.74 -9.96 6.85
N GLY A 59 5.69 -11.11 6.20
CA GLY A 59 5.09 -11.27 4.86
C GLY A 59 3.55 -11.32 4.82
N GLY A 60 2.87 -11.11 5.94
CA GLY A 60 1.41 -11.21 6.01
C GLY A 60 0.89 -12.67 5.98
N ALA A 61 -0.38 -12.88 5.67
CA ALA A 61 -1.02 -14.20 5.57
C ALA A 61 -0.38 -15.07 4.48
N LEU A 62 -0.44 -16.39 4.62
CA LEU A 62 0.15 -17.36 3.67
C LEU A 62 -0.33 -17.13 2.23
N GLY A 63 -1.63 -16.82 2.04
CA GLY A 63 -2.17 -16.50 0.73
C GLY A 63 -1.51 -15.27 0.09
N ALA A 64 -1.29 -14.20 0.87
CA ALA A 64 -0.61 -13.00 0.38
C ALA A 64 0.85 -13.29 -0.01
N ARG A 65 1.57 -14.10 0.79
CA ARG A 65 2.94 -14.53 0.49
C ARG A 65 3.01 -15.37 -0.79
N THR A 66 2.04 -16.26 -1.00
CA THR A 66 1.93 -17.06 -2.23
C THR A 66 1.71 -16.16 -3.44
N VAL A 67 0.77 -15.21 -3.35
CA VAL A 67 0.48 -14.23 -4.41
C VAL A 67 1.71 -13.39 -4.73
N ASP A 68 2.39 -12.87 -3.70
CA ASP A 68 3.61 -12.07 -3.88
C ASP A 68 4.75 -12.90 -4.50
N TRP A 69 4.88 -14.17 -4.13
CA TRP A 69 5.85 -15.08 -4.73
C TRP A 69 5.55 -15.35 -6.21
N VAL A 70 4.31 -15.67 -6.56
CA VAL A 70 3.91 -15.88 -7.96
C VAL A 70 4.15 -14.63 -8.80
N ARG A 71 3.83 -13.44 -8.27
CA ARG A 71 4.12 -12.16 -8.93
C ARG A 71 5.63 -11.95 -9.13
N SER A 72 6.45 -12.29 -8.13
CA SER A 72 7.91 -12.15 -8.22
C SER A 72 8.55 -13.06 -9.28
N MET A 73 7.88 -14.17 -9.63
CA MET A 73 8.27 -15.11 -10.68
C MET A 73 7.72 -14.70 -12.07
N GLY A 74 7.17 -13.50 -12.22
CA GLY A 74 6.59 -13.02 -13.48
C GLY A 74 5.14 -13.47 -13.71
N GLY A 75 4.52 -14.14 -12.74
CA GLY A 75 3.16 -14.68 -12.81
C GLY A 75 2.04 -13.67 -12.55
N SER A 76 2.26 -12.37 -12.71
CA SER A 76 1.24 -11.34 -12.45
C SER A 76 -0.07 -11.56 -13.23
N ARG A 77 0.02 -12.06 -14.47
CA ARG A 77 -1.17 -12.42 -15.27
C ARG A 77 -1.92 -13.63 -14.72
N LEU A 78 -1.17 -14.63 -14.21
CA LEU A 78 -1.75 -15.82 -13.59
C LEU A 78 -2.46 -15.46 -12.28
N VAL A 79 -1.84 -14.61 -11.47
CA VAL A 79 -2.45 -14.07 -10.25
C VAL A 79 -3.73 -13.31 -10.60
N ALA A 80 -3.69 -12.40 -11.57
CA ALA A 80 -4.86 -11.65 -12.02
C ALA A 80 -5.99 -12.58 -12.51
N TRP A 81 -5.65 -13.67 -13.23
CA TRP A 81 -6.62 -14.67 -13.67
C TRP A 81 -7.26 -15.42 -12.50
N PHE A 82 -6.44 -15.84 -11.51
CA PHE A 82 -6.92 -16.58 -10.34
C PHE A 82 -7.78 -15.71 -9.42
N GLU A 83 -7.33 -14.49 -9.18
CA GLU A 83 -8.08 -13.48 -8.45
C GLU A 83 -9.41 -13.18 -9.15
N ASN A 84 -9.43 -13.09 -10.49
CA ASN A 84 -10.65 -12.95 -11.30
C ASN A 84 -11.64 -14.11 -11.11
N MET A 85 -11.15 -15.32 -10.95
CA MET A 85 -12.00 -16.49 -10.77
C MET A 85 -12.57 -16.59 -9.36
N TYR A 86 -11.80 -16.14 -8.34
CA TYR A 86 -12.15 -16.32 -6.93
C TYR A 86 -12.94 -15.13 -6.35
N TYR A 87 -12.63 -13.89 -6.72
CA TYR A 87 -13.26 -12.69 -6.18
C TYR A 87 -14.29 -12.04 -7.12
N GLY A 88 -14.57 -12.64 -8.24
CA GLY A 88 -15.33 -12.07 -9.34
C GLY A 88 -16.84 -11.98 -9.14
N HIS A 89 -17.37 -11.94 -7.91
CA HIS A 89 -18.82 -11.97 -7.70
C HIS A 89 -19.39 -10.77 -6.95
N ASP A 90 -18.59 -9.82 -6.43
CA ASP A 90 -19.11 -8.83 -5.51
C ASP A 90 -18.75 -7.38 -5.89
N ALA A 91 -19.37 -6.87 -6.95
CA ALA A 91 -19.54 -5.41 -7.03
C ALA A 91 -20.39 -4.97 -5.82
N PRO A 92 -19.98 -3.93 -5.08
CA PRO A 92 -20.77 -3.44 -3.95
C PRO A 92 -22.21 -3.14 -4.38
N PRO A 93 -23.22 -3.54 -3.59
CA PRO A 93 -24.60 -3.26 -3.93
C PRO A 93 -24.86 -1.75 -3.96
N ALA A 94 -25.67 -1.30 -4.90
CA ALA A 94 -26.18 0.06 -4.89
C ALA A 94 -27.13 0.25 -3.70
N GLY A 95 -27.02 1.39 -3.01
CA GLY A 95 -27.83 1.70 -1.83
C GLY A 95 -27.34 1.02 -0.55
N GLY A 96 -28.23 0.91 0.43
CA GLY A 96 -27.96 0.32 1.74
C GLY A 96 -27.47 1.30 2.79
N THR A 97 -27.35 0.79 4.02
CA THR A 97 -26.82 1.52 5.17
C THR A 97 -25.53 0.86 5.63
N PRO A 98 -24.49 1.64 6.02
CA PRO A 98 -23.26 1.08 6.53
C PRO A 98 -23.49 0.13 7.71
N ALA A 99 -22.71 -0.96 7.76
CA ALA A 99 -22.79 -1.98 8.79
C ALA A 99 -22.21 -1.56 10.16
N GLY A 100 -21.96 -0.28 10.40
CA GLY A 100 -21.43 0.25 11.65
C GLY A 100 -21.82 1.71 11.84
N ALA A 101 -21.66 2.19 13.08
CA ALA A 101 -21.85 3.60 13.36
C ALA A 101 -20.77 4.44 12.67
N MET A 102 -21.13 5.66 12.21
CA MET A 102 -20.19 6.62 11.64
C MET A 102 -19.30 7.28 12.70
N ASN A 103 -19.41 6.88 13.95
CA ASN A 103 -18.55 7.25 15.05
C ASN A 103 -17.50 6.14 15.25
N GLY A 104 -16.26 6.44 14.96
CA GLY A 104 -15.14 5.55 15.29
C GLY A 104 -14.93 5.46 16.80
N SER A 105 -14.36 4.34 17.22
CA SER A 105 -13.95 3.94 18.56
C SER A 105 -13.47 5.01 19.54
N PRO A 106 -13.38 4.65 20.81
CA PRO A 106 -13.67 5.45 21.97
C PRO A 106 -12.88 6.75 22.07
N THR A 107 -13.64 7.78 22.32
CA THR A 107 -13.27 9.15 22.68
C THR A 107 -12.11 9.26 23.67
N VAL A 108 -11.16 10.10 23.36
CA VAL A 108 -10.29 10.73 24.36
C VAL A 108 -11.15 11.73 25.12
N ASP A 109 -11.23 11.62 26.47
CA ASP A 109 -11.91 12.61 27.29
C ASP A 109 -11.21 13.97 27.13
N PRO A 110 -11.91 15.04 26.69
CA PRO A 110 -11.32 16.38 26.53
C PRO A 110 -10.82 17.02 27.82
N ARG A 111 -11.10 16.43 29.00
CA ARG A 111 -10.81 17.00 30.30
C ARG A 111 -9.44 16.66 30.86
N SER A 112 -8.62 15.85 30.20
CA SER A 112 -7.27 15.53 30.67
C SER A 112 -6.18 16.46 30.10
N VAL A 113 -6.41 17.77 30.13
CA VAL A 113 -5.39 18.77 29.75
C VAL A 113 -4.71 19.27 31.02
N ASP A 114 -3.42 18.93 31.18
CA ASP A 114 -2.56 19.54 32.21
C ASP A 114 -2.07 20.94 31.72
N PRO A 115 -2.33 22.04 32.46
CA PRO A 115 -2.02 23.37 31.98
C PRO A 115 -0.55 23.82 32.13
N GLN A 116 0.35 23.01 32.66
CA GLN A 116 1.69 23.42 33.04
C GLN A 116 2.84 22.72 32.31
N ALA A 117 3.08 23.05 31.04
CA ALA A 117 4.36 22.77 30.41
C ALA A 117 4.85 24.01 29.66
N PRO A 118 6.09 24.51 29.89
CA PRO A 118 6.64 25.63 29.15
C PRO A 118 6.92 25.21 27.70
N VAL A 119 6.39 25.98 26.75
CA VAL A 119 6.38 25.63 25.34
C VAL A 119 7.07 26.72 24.51
N VAL A 120 8.22 26.39 23.94
CA VAL A 120 8.59 26.87 22.61
C VAL A 120 8.28 25.76 21.65
N ALA A 121 7.08 25.74 21.13
CA ALA A 121 6.63 24.73 20.17
C ALA A 121 5.66 25.38 19.20
N LEU A 122 5.73 24.97 17.93
CA LEU A 122 4.69 25.25 16.96
C LEU A 122 3.34 24.87 17.60
N SER A 123 2.42 25.84 17.69
CA SER A 123 1.07 25.56 18.21
C SER A 123 0.43 24.50 17.35
N PRO A 124 -0.22 23.48 17.97
CA PRO A 124 -0.95 22.47 17.23
C PRO A 124 -1.96 23.12 16.28
N LEU A 125 -2.23 22.48 15.17
CA LEU A 125 -3.38 22.83 14.33
C LEU A 125 -4.65 22.53 15.14
N GLY A 126 -5.63 23.41 15.05
CA GLY A 126 -6.93 23.16 15.69
C GLY A 126 -7.65 21.94 15.11
N ARG A 127 -8.72 21.50 15.80
CA ARG A 127 -9.61 20.45 15.28
C ARG A 127 -10.08 20.84 13.87
N PRO A 128 -10.02 19.91 12.88
CA PRO A 128 -10.46 20.21 11.54
C PRO A 128 -11.98 20.42 11.47
N ALA A 129 -12.44 21.19 10.48
CA ALA A 129 -13.87 21.37 10.21
C ALA A 129 -14.51 20.04 9.80
N THR A 130 -15.77 19.83 10.18
CA THR A 130 -16.55 18.65 9.80
C THR A 130 -16.49 18.44 8.28
N VAL A 131 -16.29 17.20 7.87
CA VAL A 131 -16.29 16.79 6.45
C VAL A 131 -17.74 16.82 5.94
N GLU A 132 -17.98 17.53 4.87
CA GLU A 132 -19.30 17.52 4.25
C GLU A 132 -19.62 16.13 3.66
N ALA A 133 -20.80 15.59 3.99
CA ALA A 133 -21.24 14.29 3.49
C ALA A 133 -21.42 14.32 1.96
N ILE A 134 -20.84 13.33 1.28
CA ILE A 134 -20.97 13.13 -0.18
C ILE A 134 -22.34 12.55 -0.52
N ALA A 135 -22.79 11.55 0.24
CA ALA A 135 -24.12 10.95 0.07
C ALA A 135 -25.20 11.69 0.86
N ARG A 136 -26.41 11.76 0.32
CA ARG A 136 -27.54 12.46 0.94
C ARG A 136 -28.69 11.51 1.24
N PRO A 137 -29.47 11.75 2.33
CA PRO A 137 -29.18 12.67 3.42
C PRO A 137 -27.97 12.23 4.23
N PRO A 138 -27.27 13.16 4.95
CA PRO A 138 -26.17 12.77 5.82
C PRO A 138 -26.67 11.89 6.96
N LEU A 139 -25.82 10.91 7.36
CA LEU A 139 -26.09 10.08 8.52
C LEU A 139 -25.64 10.79 9.82
N PRO A 140 -26.20 10.43 10.98
CA PRO A 140 -25.71 10.92 12.26
C PRO A 140 -24.19 10.66 12.40
N PHE A 141 -23.45 11.66 12.83
CA PHE A 141 -21.97 11.65 13.03
C PHE A 141 -21.14 11.52 11.74
N GLU A 142 -21.75 11.41 10.56
CA GLU A 142 -21.02 11.34 9.30
C GLU A 142 -20.14 12.59 9.12
N GLY A 143 -18.85 12.39 8.85
CA GLY A 143 -17.88 13.47 8.64
C GLY A 143 -17.41 14.18 9.90
N GLN A 144 -17.89 13.83 11.09
CA GLN A 144 -17.44 14.43 12.33
C GLN A 144 -16.07 13.86 12.74
N TRP A 145 -15.14 14.75 13.03
CA TRP A 145 -13.82 14.38 13.48
C TRP A 145 -13.80 14.07 14.99
N GLU A 146 -13.30 12.90 15.35
CA GLU A 146 -13.09 12.51 16.73
C GLU A 146 -11.59 12.30 17.00
N PRO A 147 -11.07 12.71 18.19
CA PRO A 147 -9.68 12.49 18.55
C PRO A 147 -9.30 11.00 18.43
N LEU A 148 -8.13 10.71 17.84
CA LEU A 148 -7.67 9.36 17.56
C LEU A 148 -6.35 9.05 18.28
N GLY A 149 -6.34 8.00 19.08
CA GLY A 149 -5.13 7.47 19.71
C GLY A 149 -4.63 8.34 20.88
N ARG A 150 -3.31 8.48 20.99
CA ARG A 150 -2.61 9.17 22.07
C ARG A 150 -2.59 10.69 21.88
N THR A 151 -2.53 11.45 22.96
CA THR A 151 -2.28 12.90 22.89
C THR A 151 -0.77 13.19 22.96
N VAL A 152 -0.38 14.29 22.34
CA VAL A 152 1.00 14.78 22.35
C VAL A 152 0.96 16.20 22.94
N ARG A 153 1.67 16.43 24.03
CA ARG A 153 1.64 17.72 24.76
C ARG A 153 0.21 18.14 25.15
N GLY A 154 -0.62 17.17 25.54
CA GLY A 154 -2.01 17.43 25.92
C GLY A 154 -2.98 17.72 24.76
N ALA A 155 -2.52 17.71 23.51
CA ALA A 155 -3.37 17.93 22.34
C ALA A 155 -3.53 16.64 21.52
N ALA A 156 -4.68 16.47 20.88
CA ALA A 156 -4.88 15.40 19.92
C ALA A 156 -3.97 15.63 18.69
N ALA A 157 -3.11 14.65 18.40
CA ALA A 157 -2.22 14.68 17.24
C ALA A 157 -2.90 14.20 15.97
N MET A 158 -3.98 13.43 16.13
CA MET A 158 -4.75 12.84 15.04
C MET A 158 -6.25 12.88 15.36
N TYR A 159 -7.05 12.91 14.30
CA TYR A 159 -8.51 12.82 14.36
C TYR A 159 -8.98 11.81 13.31
N ALA A 160 -10.01 11.02 13.62
CA ALA A 160 -10.68 10.13 12.67
C ALA A 160 -12.07 10.65 12.33
N ALA A 161 -12.49 10.44 11.10
CA ALA A 161 -13.87 10.64 10.65
C ALA A 161 -14.26 9.55 9.66
N PHE A 162 -15.56 9.35 9.47
CA PHE A 162 -16.09 8.32 8.57
C PHE A 162 -17.16 8.96 7.69
N ILE A 163 -17.11 8.63 6.40
CA ILE A 163 -18.10 9.13 5.42
C ILE A 163 -18.47 8.01 4.44
N ARG A 164 -19.62 8.13 3.82
CA ARG A 164 -19.97 7.33 2.66
C ARG A 164 -19.26 7.91 1.43
N PRO A 165 -18.50 7.08 0.68
CA PRO A 165 -17.56 7.58 -0.34
C PRO A 165 -18.22 8.07 -1.63
N ASP A 166 -19.46 7.66 -1.90
CA ASP A 166 -20.21 8.07 -3.08
C ASP A 166 -21.73 7.98 -2.83
N PRO A 167 -22.56 8.63 -3.67
CA PRO A 167 -24.01 8.66 -3.48
C PRO A 167 -24.73 7.38 -3.94
N VAL A 168 -24.04 6.47 -4.63
CA VAL A 168 -24.65 5.24 -5.18
C VAL A 168 -24.47 4.07 -4.20
N HIS A 169 -23.24 3.85 -3.71
CA HIS A 169 -22.89 2.73 -2.84
C HIS A 169 -22.93 3.15 -1.38
N THR A 170 -24.12 3.56 -0.92
CA THR A 170 -24.33 4.18 0.40
C THR A 170 -24.14 3.24 1.60
N SER A 171 -23.95 1.94 1.36
CA SER A 171 -23.56 0.95 2.38
C SER A 171 -22.06 0.94 2.67
N LEU A 172 -21.23 1.54 1.79
CA LEU A 172 -19.80 1.61 1.99
C LEU A 172 -19.42 2.72 2.96
N THR A 173 -18.29 2.52 3.65
CA THR A 173 -17.70 3.51 4.54
C THR A 173 -16.22 3.71 4.20
N ALA A 174 -15.82 4.95 3.98
CA ALA A 174 -14.43 5.37 3.95
C ALA A 174 -14.03 5.94 5.32
N GLY A 175 -12.90 5.47 5.84
CA GLY A 175 -12.27 6.01 7.04
C GLY A 175 -11.25 7.08 6.66
N LEU A 176 -11.27 8.19 7.40
CA LEU A 176 -10.38 9.32 7.26
C LEU A 176 -9.55 9.50 8.51
N VAL A 177 -8.28 9.84 8.36
CA VAL A 177 -7.43 10.29 9.48
C VAL A 177 -6.74 11.60 9.11
N TRP A 178 -7.03 12.63 9.89
CA TRP A 178 -6.33 13.91 9.84
C TRP A 178 -5.15 13.87 10.83
N ILE A 179 -3.96 14.27 10.40
CA ILE A 179 -2.71 14.17 11.16
C ILE A 179 -2.05 15.56 11.21
N ASP A 180 -1.72 16.02 12.41
CA ASP A 180 -1.02 17.30 12.61
C ASP A 180 0.51 17.14 12.50
N PRO A 181 1.16 17.56 11.40
CA PRO A 181 2.60 17.42 11.22
C PRO A 181 3.40 18.34 12.13
N ARG A 182 2.78 19.27 12.87
CA ARG A 182 3.45 20.15 13.82
C ARG A 182 3.82 19.42 15.11
N VAL A 183 3.04 18.42 15.49
CA VAL A 183 3.22 17.67 16.74
C VAL A 183 3.72 16.24 16.50
N VAL A 184 3.65 15.74 15.25
CA VAL A 184 4.16 14.41 14.91
C VAL A 184 5.48 14.47 14.14
N ASP A 185 6.18 13.32 14.12
CA ASP A 185 7.37 13.04 13.34
C ASP A 185 7.05 11.82 12.45
N LEU A 186 6.73 12.09 11.18
CA LEU A 186 6.42 11.04 10.21
C LEU A 186 7.71 10.37 9.76
N ARG A 187 7.71 9.03 9.69
CA ARG A 187 8.83 8.22 9.23
C ARG A 187 8.40 7.29 8.12
N LEU A 188 9.21 7.24 7.06
CA LEU A 188 9.14 6.20 6.04
C LEU A 188 10.03 5.05 6.50
N VAL A 189 9.44 3.90 6.79
CA VAL A 189 10.11 2.74 7.34
C VAL A 189 10.30 1.69 6.26
N ALA A 190 11.54 1.29 6.02
CA ALA A 190 11.87 0.29 5.02
C ALA A 190 11.48 -1.12 5.50
N GLY A 191 10.89 -1.90 4.61
CA GLY A 191 10.69 -3.33 4.77
C GLY A 191 11.81 -4.15 4.14
N SER A 192 11.84 -5.44 4.42
CA SER A 192 12.90 -6.33 3.94
C SER A 192 12.87 -6.59 2.43
N GLN A 193 11.71 -6.38 1.76
CA GLN A 193 11.55 -6.52 0.31
C GLN A 193 11.21 -5.20 -0.41
N GLN A 194 10.63 -4.23 0.29
CA GLN A 194 10.31 -2.91 -0.24
C GLN A 194 10.88 -1.84 0.69
N PRO A 195 11.88 -1.10 0.29
CA PRO A 195 12.61 -1.12 -0.98
C PRO A 195 13.59 -2.31 -1.07
N GLY A 196 13.72 -3.12 -0.04
CA GLY A 196 14.68 -4.21 0.08
C GLY A 196 16.04 -3.78 0.60
N GLY A 197 16.88 -4.75 0.90
CA GLY A 197 18.19 -4.52 1.50
C GLY A 197 18.14 -4.26 3.01
N THR A 198 19.27 -3.97 3.60
CA THR A 198 19.47 -3.70 5.04
C THR A 198 20.23 -2.39 5.25
N GLY A 199 20.24 -1.87 6.47
CA GLY A 199 20.99 -0.65 6.81
C GLY A 199 20.28 0.64 6.38
N TRP A 200 18.96 0.64 6.32
CA TRP A 200 18.15 1.84 6.23
C TRP A 200 18.14 2.55 7.58
N ALA A 201 18.06 3.87 7.60
CA ALA A 201 18.03 4.63 8.84
C ALA A 201 16.75 4.35 9.64
N ASP A 202 15.61 4.22 8.95
CA ASP A 202 14.36 3.74 9.51
C ASP A 202 13.99 2.40 8.84
N GLN A 203 14.13 1.30 9.56
CA GLN A 203 13.88 -0.07 9.05
C GLN A 203 13.05 -0.87 10.06
N ALA A 204 12.17 -1.73 9.54
CA ALA A 204 11.39 -2.65 10.37
C ALA A 204 12.27 -3.79 10.94
N PRO A 205 12.05 -4.17 12.22
CA PRO A 205 11.14 -3.57 13.19
C PRO A 205 11.63 -2.23 13.74
N LEU A 206 10.69 -1.36 14.12
CA LEU A 206 11.04 -0.06 14.70
C LEU A 206 11.89 -0.22 15.98
N PRO A 207 12.96 0.58 16.18
CA PRO A 207 13.73 0.60 17.41
C PRO A 207 12.86 0.93 18.64
N ALA A 208 13.28 0.49 19.80
CA ALA A 208 12.51 0.62 21.05
C ALA A 208 12.16 2.07 21.41
N ASP A 209 13.07 3.03 21.15
CA ASP A 209 12.87 4.45 21.40
C ASP A 209 11.80 5.05 20.47
N GLN A 210 11.81 4.70 19.19
CA GLN A 210 10.78 5.08 18.24
C GLN A 210 9.44 4.44 18.59
N ARG A 211 9.45 3.14 18.95
CA ARG A 211 8.24 2.41 19.33
C ARG A 211 7.55 3.04 20.53
N ARG A 212 8.28 3.52 21.53
CA ARG A 212 7.67 4.24 22.67
C ARG A 212 6.91 5.51 22.26
N ARG A 213 7.36 6.18 21.20
CA ARG A 213 6.74 7.42 20.65
C ARG A 213 5.66 7.13 19.59
N LEU A 214 5.41 5.88 19.25
CA LEU A 214 4.51 5.49 18.18
C LEU A 214 3.06 5.84 18.52
N LEU A 215 2.40 6.55 17.61
CA LEU A 215 0.99 6.95 17.68
C LEU A 215 0.15 6.11 16.71
N ALA A 216 0.66 5.89 15.49
CA ALA A 216 -0.01 5.12 14.46
C ALA A 216 0.98 4.58 13.42
N THR A 217 0.51 3.60 12.64
CA THR A 217 1.19 3.12 11.44
C THR A 217 0.19 3.01 10.29
N PHE A 218 0.65 3.24 9.05
CA PHE A 218 -0.17 3.03 7.86
C PHE A 218 0.68 2.56 6.66
N ASN A 219 0.04 1.90 5.72
CA ASN A 219 0.69 1.36 4.53
C ASN A 219 1.34 2.45 3.67
N ALA A 220 2.44 2.11 3.01
CA ALA A 220 2.99 2.90 1.91
C ALA A 220 2.27 2.57 0.58
N GLY A 221 2.89 2.92 -0.54
CA GLY A 221 2.35 2.72 -1.86
C GLY A 221 2.50 1.29 -2.40
N PHE A 222 2.30 1.13 -3.69
CA PHE A 222 2.48 -0.13 -4.40
C PHE A 222 3.89 -0.68 -4.21
N ARG A 223 4.05 -1.98 -4.47
CA ARG A 223 5.40 -2.52 -4.62
C ARG A 223 6.15 -1.71 -5.66
N LEU A 224 7.40 -1.38 -5.37
CA LEU A 224 8.19 -0.54 -6.28
C LEU A 224 8.28 -1.10 -7.72
N PRO A 225 8.34 -2.43 -7.96
CA PRO A 225 8.28 -2.96 -9.32
C PRO A 225 6.92 -2.82 -10.01
N ASP A 226 5.82 -2.79 -9.25
CA ASP A 226 4.45 -2.82 -9.79
C ASP A 226 3.91 -1.42 -10.10
N GLY A 227 4.46 -0.37 -9.44
CA GLY A 227 4.17 1.04 -9.69
C GLY A 227 5.33 1.76 -10.38
N TRP A 228 5.09 2.98 -10.82
CA TRP A 228 6.18 3.88 -11.17
C TRP A 228 6.39 4.91 -10.07
N GLY A 229 7.65 5.24 -9.83
CA GLY A 229 8.06 6.11 -8.73
C GLY A 229 9.22 5.52 -7.96
N GLY A 230 9.87 6.35 -7.17
CA GLY A 230 11.09 6.04 -6.46
C GLY A 230 10.92 5.92 -4.94
N TYR A 231 12.05 5.62 -4.31
CA TYR A 231 12.20 5.53 -2.87
C TYR A 231 13.54 6.14 -2.45
N TYR A 232 13.50 7.10 -1.56
CA TYR A 232 14.68 7.74 -0.97
C TYR A 232 14.47 7.89 0.54
N GLU A 233 15.53 7.59 1.31
CA GLU A 233 15.49 7.76 2.77
C GLU A 233 16.90 8.04 3.29
N ALA A 234 17.05 9.16 4.03
CA ALA A 234 18.26 9.57 4.78
C ALA A 234 19.59 9.49 3.99
N GLY A 235 19.60 9.96 2.75
CA GLY A 235 20.82 9.96 1.90
C GLY A 235 20.92 8.73 1.00
N ARG A 236 20.05 7.74 1.16
CA ARG A 236 20.07 6.50 0.39
C ARG A 236 18.91 6.41 -0.59
N THR A 237 19.21 6.04 -1.81
CA THR A 237 18.21 5.78 -2.87
C THR A 237 17.97 4.28 -2.98
N GLY A 238 16.72 3.85 -2.73
CA GLY A 238 16.29 2.47 -2.95
C GLY A 238 15.85 2.23 -4.39
N ARG A 239 15.21 3.23 -4.97
CA ARG A 239 14.86 3.30 -6.38
C ARG A 239 14.93 4.76 -6.83
N PRO A 240 15.45 5.06 -8.01
CA PRO A 240 15.52 6.44 -8.51
C PRO A 240 14.19 7.17 -8.44
N LEU A 241 14.22 8.43 -8.02
CA LEU A 241 13.05 9.30 -8.04
C LEU A 241 12.73 9.69 -9.48
N VAL A 242 11.45 9.76 -9.79
CA VAL A 242 10.92 10.01 -11.14
C VAL A 242 10.23 11.36 -11.17
N ASP A 243 10.61 12.22 -12.12
CA ASP A 243 9.94 13.50 -12.35
C ASP A 243 8.49 13.27 -12.79
N GLY A 244 7.59 14.10 -12.29
CA GLY A 244 6.16 13.96 -12.53
C GLY A 244 5.43 13.02 -11.58
N ALA A 245 6.12 12.14 -10.85
CA ALA A 245 5.48 11.22 -9.91
C ALA A 245 4.91 11.94 -8.69
N ALA A 246 3.75 11.49 -8.23
CA ALA A 246 3.20 11.89 -6.95
C ALA A 246 4.09 11.40 -5.82
N SER A 247 4.42 12.29 -4.89
CA SER A 247 5.45 12.10 -3.89
C SER A 247 4.98 12.53 -2.52
N LEU A 248 4.99 11.63 -1.54
CA LEU A 248 4.98 12.01 -0.14
C LEU A 248 6.42 12.32 0.27
N VAL A 249 6.69 13.60 0.52
CA VAL A 249 8.00 14.14 0.88
C VAL A 249 8.02 14.48 2.35
N ILE A 250 9.00 13.96 3.07
CA ILE A 250 9.23 14.18 4.49
C ILE A 250 10.54 14.95 4.67
N ASN A 251 10.51 16.07 5.35
CA ASN A 251 11.68 16.88 5.63
C ASN A 251 12.31 16.55 6.99
N LYS A 252 13.58 16.91 7.16
CA LYS A 252 14.35 16.73 8.42
C LYS A 252 13.73 17.47 9.62
N ASN A 253 13.03 18.57 9.37
CA ASN A 253 12.31 19.31 10.42
C ASN A 253 10.96 18.65 10.81
N GLY A 254 10.60 17.52 10.20
CA GLY A 254 9.37 16.77 10.44
C GLY A 254 8.16 17.29 9.68
N SER A 255 8.28 18.33 8.85
CA SER A 255 7.20 18.70 7.93
C SER A 255 7.08 17.65 6.83
N ALA A 256 5.85 17.42 6.38
CA ALA A 256 5.58 16.50 5.26
C ALA A 256 4.58 17.13 4.30
N THR A 257 4.69 16.78 3.02
CA THR A 257 3.79 17.27 1.98
C THR A 257 3.59 16.22 0.87
N VAL A 258 2.46 16.33 0.18
CA VAL A 258 2.20 15.60 -1.07
C VAL A 258 2.42 16.57 -2.22
N ALA A 259 3.22 16.16 -3.22
CA ALA A 259 3.66 17.06 -4.30
C ALA A 259 3.99 16.27 -5.57
N LYS A 260 3.99 16.94 -6.71
CA LYS A 260 4.51 16.42 -7.97
C LYS A 260 6.02 16.65 -8.02
N TRP A 261 6.80 15.58 -8.04
CA TRP A 261 8.26 15.66 -8.06
C TRP A 261 8.78 16.34 -9.34
N GLY A 262 9.84 17.13 -9.20
CA GLY A 262 10.41 17.89 -10.30
C GLY A 262 9.67 19.19 -10.64
N ARG A 263 8.38 19.30 -10.26
CA ARG A 263 7.58 20.53 -10.45
C ARG A 263 7.42 21.33 -9.17
N ASP A 264 6.89 20.69 -8.12
CA ASP A 264 6.55 21.37 -6.86
C ASP A 264 7.66 21.26 -5.83
N VAL A 265 8.40 20.17 -5.87
CA VAL A 265 9.52 19.86 -4.98
C VAL A 265 10.63 19.16 -5.75
N THR A 266 11.85 19.40 -5.32
CA THR A 266 13.06 18.74 -5.82
C THR A 266 13.92 18.26 -4.65
N MET A 267 14.99 17.51 -4.93
CA MET A 267 15.93 17.10 -3.89
C MET A 267 16.66 18.31 -3.32
N THR A 268 16.57 18.47 -2.01
CA THR A 268 17.29 19.50 -1.25
C THR A 268 17.91 18.89 0.01
N ALA A 269 18.82 19.63 0.66
CA ALA A 269 19.42 19.19 1.92
C ALA A 269 18.40 19.01 3.06
N SER A 270 17.21 19.61 2.95
CA SER A 270 16.12 19.46 3.93
C SER A 270 15.33 18.17 3.75
N VAL A 271 15.34 17.55 2.56
CA VAL A 271 14.60 16.31 2.31
C VAL A 271 15.23 15.17 3.11
N ARG A 272 14.39 14.50 3.91
CA ARG A 272 14.75 13.31 4.65
C ARG A 272 14.33 12.03 3.93
N ALA A 273 13.07 11.97 3.48
CA ALA A 273 12.54 10.80 2.80
C ALA A 273 11.54 11.18 1.72
N VAL A 274 11.48 10.37 0.69
CA VAL A 274 10.52 10.49 -0.42
C VAL A 274 10.01 9.11 -0.78
N ARG A 275 8.69 8.95 -0.76
CA ARG A 275 8.02 7.78 -1.31
C ARG A 275 7.09 8.21 -2.43
N GLN A 276 7.40 7.77 -3.63
CA GLN A 276 6.60 8.08 -4.81
C GLN A 276 5.63 6.94 -5.12
N ASN A 277 4.47 7.28 -5.66
CA ASN A 277 3.50 6.32 -6.15
C ASN A 277 2.59 6.97 -7.19
N LEU A 278 2.68 6.51 -8.44
CA LEU A 278 1.79 6.92 -9.54
C LEU A 278 1.72 8.45 -9.76
N SER A 279 0.56 8.95 -10.15
CA SER A 279 0.28 10.38 -10.38
C SER A 279 -0.50 10.99 -9.22
N LEU A 280 -0.55 12.33 -9.14
CA LEU A 280 -1.48 13.01 -8.23
C LEU A 280 -2.93 12.72 -8.65
N ILE A 281 -3.79 12.45 -7.68
CA ILE A 281 -5.25 12.34 -7.87
C ILE A 281 -5.97 13.66 -7.57
N LEU A 282 -5.34 14.53 -6.75
CA LEU A 282 -5.73 15.93 -6.54
C LEU A 282 -4.54 16.84 -6.76
N ASP A 283 -4.76 17.97 -7.44
CA ASP A 283 -3.80 19.04 -7.60
C ASP A 283 -4.49 20.40 -7.55
N GLY A 284 -4.00 21.29 -6.67
CA GLY A 284 -4.62 22.57 -6.44
C GLY A 284 -6.07 22.54 -5.92
N GLY A 285 -6.50 21.42 -5.31
CA GLY A 285 -7.88 21.19 -4.85
C GLY A 285 -8.84 20.70 -5.92
N LEU A 286 -8.33 20.39 -7.11
CA LEU A 286 -9.10 19.82 -8.22
C LEU A 286 -8.71 18.36 -8.46
N VAL A 287 -9.68 17.53 -8.79
CA VAL A 287 -9.44 16.15 -9.27
C VAL A 287 -8.69 16.25 -10.59
N THR A 288 -7.59 15.50 -10.71
CA THR A 288 -6.75 15.55 -11.93
C THR A 288 -7.43 14.83 -13.09
N PRO A 289 -7.25 15.28 -14.34
CA PRO A 289 -7.86 14.65 -15.51
C PRO A 289 -7.53 13.17 -15.66
N GLU A 290 -6.34 12.75 -15.21
CA GLU A 290 -5.85 11.37 -15.26
C GLU A 290 -6.76 10.40 -14.47
N VAL A 291 -7.48 10.90 -13.44
CA VAL A 291 -8.42 10.10 -12.63
C VAL A 291 -9.57 9.53 -13.47
N PHE A 292 -10.00 10.28 -14.48
CA PHE A 292 -11.09 9.89 -15.37
C PHE A 292 -10.64 8.93 -16.50
N HIS A 293 -9.33 8.72 -16.64
CA HIS A 293 -8.75 7.78 -17.59
C HIS A 293 -8.38 6.49 -16.86
N ASN A 294 -9.34 5.55 -16.78
CA ASN A 294 -9.11 4.26 -16.13
C ASN A 294 -8.13 3.41 -16.93
N SER A 295 -6.84 3.51 -16.62
CA SER A 295 -5.82 2.64 -17.18
C SER A 295 -5.08 1.88 -16.08
N MET A 296 -4.81 0.61 -16.30
CA MET A 296 -4.01 -0.22 -15.38
C MET A 296 -2.63 0.39 -15.09
N ARG A 297 -2.06 1.14 -16.04
CA ARG A 297 -0.76 1.81 -15.87
C ARG A 297 -0.84 3.02 -14.94
N SER A 298 -2.00 3.70 -14.90
CA SER A 298 -2.19 4.91 -14.12
C SER A 298 -2.53 4.63 -12.66
N TRP A 299 -3.35 3.59 -12.39
CA TRP A 299 -3.98 3.39 -11.08
C TRP A 299 -3.87 1.95 -10.55
N GLY A 300 -2.95 1.17 -11.10
CA GLY A 300 -2.73 -0.22 -10.73
C GLY A 300 -3.65 -1.20 -11.45
N ALA A 301 -3.19 -2.45 -11.52
CA ALA A 301 -3.99 -3.54 -12.06
C ALA A 301 -5.04 -3.96 -11.03
N THR A 302 -6.29 -3.81 -11.38
CA THR A 302 -7.41 -4.38 -10.65
C THR A 302 -7.89 -5.65 -11.35
N LEU A 303 -8.49 -6.55 -10.59
CA LEU A 303 -9.13 -7.72 -11.11
C LEU A 303 -10.25 -7.32 -12.07
N ARG A 304 -10.35 -7.94 -13.25
CA ARG A 304 -11.37 -7.66 -14.28
C ARG A 304 -11.52 -6.17 -14.66
N ASN A 305 -10.49 -5.33 -14.45
CA ASN A 305 -10.64 -3.87 -14.50
C ASN A 305 -11.71 -3.34 -13.53
N GLU A 306 -11.92 -4.01 -12.40
CA GLU A 306 -12.84 -3.50 -11.39
C GLU A 306 -12.42 -2.11 -10.94
N VAL A 307 -13.37 -1.22 -11.01
CA VAL A 307 -13.18 0.17 -10.61
C VAL A 307 -13.23 0.27 -9.08
N LEU A 308 -14.11 -0.51 -8.46
CA LEU A 308 -14.41 -0.47 -7.02
C LEU A 308 -13.64 -1.55 -6.27
N VAL A 309 -12.53 -1.16 -5.64
CA VAL A 309 -11.67 -2.05 -4.84
C VAL A 309 -11.28 -1.38 -3.52
N TRP A 310 -10.60 -2.10 -2.63
CA TRP A 310 -9.92 -1.44 -1.54
C TRP A 310 -8.93 -0.42 -2.09
N ARG A 311 -8.97 0.79 -1.55
CA ARG A 311 -7.98 1.82 -1.86
C ARG A 311 -7.59 2.58 -0.61
N SER A 312 -6.37 3.08 -0.61
CA SER A 312 -5.90 4.06 0.35
C SER A 312 -5.20 5.21 -0.36
N GLY A 313 -5.19 6.37 0.25
CA GLY A 313 -4.53 7.56 -0.26
C GLY A 313 -4.10 8.49 0.86
N ILE A 314 -3.23 9.42 0.52
CA ILE A 314 -2.74 10.48 1.41
C ILE A 314 -2.80 11.81 0.69
N GLY A 315 -3.28 12.83 1.39
CA GLY A 315 -3.31 14.19 0.88
C GLY A 315 -2.70 15.18 1.88
N VAL A 316 -2.47 16.40 1.41
CA VAL A 316 -2.06 17.54 2.23
C VAL A 316 -3.10 18.65 2.11
N THR A 317 -3.52 19.21 3.24
CA THR A 317 -4.43 20.35 3.29
C THR A 317 -3.69 21.67 3.06
N ARG A 318 -4.44 22.75 2.86
CA ARG A 318 -3.86 24.09 2.75
C ARG A 318 -3.11 24.53 4.02
N SER A 319 -3.54 24.06 5.20
CA SER A 319 -2.85 24.33 6.49
C SER A 319 -1.60 23.47 6.69
N GLY A 320 -1.32 22.53 5.81
CA GLY A 320 -0.20 21.59 5.88
C GLY A 320 -0.50 20.31 6.67
N ALA A 321 -1.72 20.10 7.16
CA ALA A 321 -2.11 18.82 7.75
C ALA A 321 -2.11 17.71 6.70
N LEU A 322 -1.79 16.49 7.12
CA LEU A 322 -1.92 15.30 6.27
C LEU A 322 -3.30 14.68 6.49
N VAL A 323 -3.88 14.16 5.42
CA VAL A 323 -5.15 13.41 5.46
C VAL A 323 -4.95 12.06 4.80
N TYR A 324 -5.03 11.00 5.58
CA TYR A 324 -5.10 9.63 5.09
C TYR A 324 -6.57 9.26 4.85
N ALA A 325 -6.86 8.55 3.78
CA ALA A 325 -8.17 7.97 3.49
C ALA A 325 -8.03 6.52 3.09
N ALA A 326 -8.98 5.68 3.51
CA ALA A 326 -9.07 4.30 3.02
C ALA A 326 -10.50 3.76 3.12
N GLY A 327 -10.84 2.82 2.24
CA GLY A 327 -12.10 2.12 2.28
C GLY A 327 -12.19 0.96 1.30
N PRO A 328 -13.11 0.02 1.52
CA PRO A 328 -13.48 -0.99 0.53
C PRO A 328 -14.31 -0.34 -0.58
N GLY A 329 -14.25 -0.90 -1.79
CA GLY A 329 -15.12 -0.49 -2.89
C GLY A 329 -14.95 0.97 -3.34
N LEU A 330 -13.73 1.53 -3.24
CA LEU A 330 -13.42 2.86 -3.75
C LEU A 330 -12.96 2.80 -5.20
N SER A 331 -13.48 3.71 -6.04
CA SER A 331 -12.83 4.09 -7.28
C SER A 331 -11.71 5.09 -7.00
N VAL A 332 -10.85 5.37 -8.00
CA VAL A 332 -9.86 6.45 -7.88
C VAL A 332 -10.54 7.79 -7.71
N GLU A 333 -11.65 8.00 -8.42
CA GLU A 333 -12.47 9.20 -8.36
C GLU A 333 -13.07 9.38 -6.96
N SER A 334 -13.73 8.35 -6.41
CA SER A 334 -14.31 8.45 -5.07
C SER A 334 -13.24 8.62 -3.99
N LEU A 335 -12.05 8.02 -4.14
CA LEU A 335 -10.92 8.29 -3.24
C LEU A 335 -10.46 9.76 -3.32
N ALA A 336 -10.39 10.33 -4.53
CA ALA A 336 -10.03 11.72 -4.72
C ALA A 336 -11.08 12.66 -4.10
N ASP A 337 -12.37 12.37 -4.31
CA ASP A 337 -13.47 13.16 -3.73
C ASP A 337 -13.48 13.08 -2.19
N VAL A 338 -13.31 11.90 -1.61
CA VAL A 338 -13.19 11.70 -0.16
C VAL A 338 -12.04 12.56 0.41
N LEU A 339 -10.86 12.54 -0.20
CA LEU A 339 -9.72 13.36 0.24
C LEU A 339 -9.95 14.86 0.06
N LYS A 340 -10.61 15.26 -1.04
CA LYS A 340 -10.98 16.64 -1.31
C LYS A 340 -11.98 17.17 -0.27
N HIS A 341 -13.02 16.41 0.06
CA HIS A 341 -14.00 16.79 1.10
C HIS A 341 -13.33 16.85 2.48
N ALA A 342 -12.33 16.07 2.74
CA ALA A 342 -11.51 16.16 3.95
C ALA A 342 -10.48 17.33 3.94
N GLY A 343 -10.53 18.20 2.92
CA GLY A 343 -9.76 19.44 2.83
C GLY A 343 -8.39 19.29 2.16
N ALA A 344 -8.07 18.16 1.55
CA ALA A 344 -6.84 17.99 0.81
C ALA A 344 -6.81 18.87 -0.45
N VAL A 345 -5.69 19.54 -0.70
CA VAL A 345 -5.44 20.33 -1.92
C VAL A 345 -4.51 19.61 -2.89
N ARG A 346 -3.72 18.65 -2.42
CA ARG A 346 -2.97 17.67 -3.21
C ARG A 346 -3.11 16.33 -2.56
N ALA A 347 -3.25 15.29 -3.39
CA ALA A 347 -3.36 13.92 -2.89
C ALA A 347 -2.81 12.91 -3.89
N MET A 348 -2.40 11.76 -3.36
CA MET A 348 -1.91 10.61 -4.11
C MET A 348 -2.53 9.33 -3.59
N GLU A 349 -2.69 8.36 -4.48
CA GLU A 349 -3.04 7.00 -4.11
C GLU A 349 -1.86 6.31 -3.42
N LEU A 350 -2.14 5.44 -2.45
CA LEU A 350 -1.17 4.56 -1.81
C LEU A 350 -1.34 3.12 -2.32
N ASP A 351 -1.82 2.18 -1.49
CA ASP A 351 -2.04 0.79 -1.93
C ASP A 351 -3.52 0.52 -2.18
N ILE A 352 -3.81 -0.40 -3.13
CA ILE A 352 -5.16 -0.83 -3.48
C ILE A 352 -5.43 -2.30 -3.13
N ASN A 353 -4.43 -3.01 -2.65
CA ASN A 353 -4.59 -4.40 -2.28
C ASN A 353 -5.17 -4.49 -0.86
N SER A 354 -6.33 -5.15 -0.73
CA SER A 354 -7.03 -5.34 0.55
C SER A 354 -6.13 -5.94 1.65
N THR A 355 -5.15 -6.75 1.27
CA THR A 355 -4.17 -7.32 2.20
C THR A 355 -3.23 -6.26 2.76
N TRP A 356 -2.93 -5.19 2.01
CA TRP A 356 -1.91 -4.20 2.38
C TRP A 356 -2.48 -2.87 2.85
N VAL A 357 -3.68 -2.48 2.45
CA VAL A 357 -4.36 -1.29 2.97
C VAL A 357 -4.55 -1.44 4.48
N SER A 358 -3.93 -0.55 5.24
CA SER A 358 -3.91 -0.64 6.71
C SER A 358 -3.63 0.71 7.34
N PHE A 359 -4.39 1.05 8.36
CA PHE A 359 -4.10 2.13 9.32
C PHE A 359 -4.42 1.62 10.71
N VAL A 360 -3.44 1.70 11.61
CA VAL A 360 -3.59 1.29 13.02
C VAL A 360 -3.13 2.42 13.92
N SER A 361 -3.99 2.88 14.81
CA SER A 361 -3.63 3.78 15.90
C SER A 361 -3.40 3.01 17.19
N PHE A 362 -2.56 3.54 18.09
CA PHE A 362 -2.23 2.91 19.37
C PHE A 362 -2.67 3.78 20.53
N LYS A 363 -3.26 3.14 21.54
CA LYS A 363 -3.67 3.77 22.79
C LYS A 363 -3.26 2.87 23.97
N PRO A 364 -1.95 2.78 24.28
CA PRO A 364 -1.48 1.96 25.39
C PRO A 364 -1.95 2.54 26.73
N ALA A 365 -2.12 1.68 27.71
CA ALA A 365 -2.26 2.12 29.11
C ALA A 365 -0.97 2.77 29.60
N ALA A 366 -1.05 3.61 30.62
CA ALA A 366 0.10 4.29 31.21
C ALA A 366 1.20 3.26 31.58
N GLY A 367 2.42 3.53 31.12
CA GLY A 367 3.58 2.66 31.34
C GLY A 367 3.68 1.43 30.42
N SER A 368 2.67 1.15 29.57
CA SER A 368 2.75 0.12 28.54
C SER A 368 3.13 0.73 27.19
N GLY A 369 3.80 -0.01 26.32
CA GLY A 369 4.12 0.45 24.96
C GLY A 369 3.03 0.09 23.94
N PRO A 370 3.08 0.66 22.72
CA PRO A 370 2.26 0.20 21.62
C PRO A 370 2.40 -1.29 21.35
N GLY A 371 1.28 -1.97 21.24
CA GLY A 371 1.16 -3.42 21.09
C GLY A 371 -0.14 -3.82 20.41
N VAL A 372 -0.29 -5.10 20.08
CA VAL A 372 -1.50 -5.64 19.44
C VAL A 372 -2.75 -5.37 20.30
N ALA A 373 -2.64 -5.55 21.63
CA ALA A 373 -3.77 -5.42 22.55
C ALA A 373 -4.31 -3.99 22.69
N ASN A 374 -3.53 -2.96 22.31
CA ASN A 374 -3.91 -1.56 22.43
C ASN A 374 -3.88 -0.82 21.07
N GLY A 375 -3.77 -1.58 19.99
CA GLY A 375 -3.88 -1.07 18.63
C GLY A 375 -5.31 -1.19 18.12
N SER A 376 -5.79 -0.14 17.42
CA SER A 376 -7.11 -0.09 16.81
C SER A 376 -6.99 0.16 15.30
N LYS A 377 -7.59 -0.71 14.50
CA LYS A 377 -7.68 -0.51 13.05
C LYS A 377 -8.68 0.61 12.76
N LEU A 378 -8.37 1.47 11.77
CA LEU A 378 -9.27 2.55 11.34
C LEU A 378 -10.63 1.99 10.87
N LEU A 379 -10.60 0.93 10.06
CA LEU A 379 -11.78 0.18 9.67
C LEU A 379 -11.63 -1.26 10.13
N PRO A 380 -12.64 -1.85 10.81
CA PRO A 380 -12.56 -3.23 11.29
C PRO A 380 -12.25 -4.25 10.20
N ALA A 381 -12.73 -4.00 8.98
CA ALA A 381 -12.53 -4.86 7.81
C ALA A 381 -11.11 -4.80 7.20
N MET A 382 -10.22 -3.89 7.66
CA MET A 382 -8.81 -3.90 7.23
C MET A 382 -8.16 -5.23 7.60
N SER A 383 -7.39 -5.80 6.66
CA SER A 383 -6.69 -7.07 6.84
C SER A 383 -5.58 -6.99 7.89
N GLY A 384 -5.25 -8.15 8.45
CA GLY A 384 -4.22 -8.27 9.47
C GLY A 384 -4.67 -7.82 10.85
N ASP A 385 -3.81 -8.01 11.83
CA ASP A 385 -4.01 -7.54 13.19
C ASP A 385 -3.39 -6.15 13.42
N ALA A 386 -3.65 -5.58 14.59
CA ALA A 386 -3.13 -4.28 14.97
C ALA A 386 -1.60 -4.25 15.18
N GLY A 387 -0.94 -5.39 15.20
CA GLY A 387 0.52 -5.50 15.33
C GLY A 387 1.28 -5.53 14.01
N ARG A 388 0.59 -5.43 12.87
CA ARG A 388 1.14 -5.65 11.53
C ARG A 388 2.50 -5.00 11.28
N PHE A 389 2.70 -3.77 11.73
CA PHE A 389 3.93 -3.00 11.54
C PHE A 389 4.76 -2.84 12.82
N LEU A 390 4.44 -3.59 13.89
CA LEU A 390 5.23 -3.57 15.12
C LEU A 390 6.43 -4.52 15.07
N GLY A 391 6.37 -5.54 14.23
CA GLY A 391 7.42 -6.52 14.00
C GLY A 391 8.14 -6.31 12.67
N ALA A 392 8.77 -7.37 12.18
CA ALA A 392 9.34 -7.40 10.84
C ALA A 392 8.26 -7.14 9.79
N SER A 393 8.62 -6.44 8.72
CA SER A 393 7.73 -6.18 7.58
C SER A 393 8.47 -6.43 6.28
N THR A 394 7.80 -7.07 5.32
CA THR A 394 8.31 -7.19 3.94
C THR A 394 8.07 -5.92 3.13
N ARG A 395 7.04 -5.14 3.52
CA ARG A 395 6.65 -3.91 2.83
C ARG A 395 7.11 -2.69 3.62
N ASP A 396 7.37 -1.63 2.91
CA ASP A 396 7.54 -0.31 3.48
C ASP A 396 6.20 0.23 4.01
N PHE A 397 6.29 1.07 5.03
CA PHE A 397 5.13 1.67 5.67
C PHE A 397 5.49 3.02 6.29
N PHE A 398 4.49 3.76 6.73
CA PHE A 398 4.69 5.01 7.46
C PHE A 398 4.41 4.81 8.95
N ALA A 399 5.30 5.32 9.80
CA ALA A 399 5.13 5.40 11.23
C ALA A 399 4.90 6.86 11.64
N VAL A 400 3.80 7.11 12.34
CA VAL A 400 3.47 8.40 12.94
C VAL A 400 3.96 8.37 14.38
N LEU A 401 5.02 9.12 14.67
CA LEU A 401 5.64 9.20 15.99
C LEU A 401 5.34 10.54 16.64
N ALA A 402 5.26 10.61 17.96
CA ALA A 402 5.39 11.89 18.65
C ALA A 402 6.77 12.48 18.39
N ARG A 403 6.89 13.81 18.28
CA ARG A 403 8.20 14.45 18.12
C ARG A 403 9.13 14.11 19.29
N PRO A 404 10.45 13.99 19.06
CA PRO A 404 11.41 13.77 20.14
C PRO A 404 11.25 14.83 21.25
N GLY A 405 11.31 14.37 22.49
CA GLY A 405 11.17 15.26 23.66
C GLY A 405 9.75 15.78 23.91
N SER A 406 8.75 15.36 23.14
CA SER A 406 7.36 15.70 23.43
C SER A 406 6.77 14.68 24.39
N PRO A 407 6.13 15.11 25.50
CA PRO A 407 5.39 14.23 26.37
C PRO A 407 4.21 13.61 25.58
N VAL A 408 4.03 12.32 25.75
CA VAL A 408 2.90 11.57 25.20
C VAL A 408 2.08 11.07 26.36
N THR A 409 0.80 11.39 26.36
CA THR A 409 -0.09 10.94 27.44
C THR A 409 -0.87 9.74 26.95
N ASP A 410 -0.70 8.66 27.67
CA ASP A 410 -1.52 7.47 27.57
C ASP A 410 -2.73 7.69 28.49
N VAL A 411 -3.92 7.72 27.92
CA VAL A 411 -5.14 7.90 28.70
C VAL A 411 -5.29 6.67 29.58
N GLY A 412 -5.24 6.86 30.91
CA GLY A 412 -5.55 5.80 31.86
C GLY A 412 -6.94 5.22 31.60
N PRO A 413 -7.22 3.99 32.05
CA PRO A 413 -8.56 3.45 31.99
C PRO A 413 -9.48 4.42 32.72
N SER A 414 -10.57 4.86 32.08
CA SER A 414 -11.65 5.55 32.79
C SER A 414 -12.16 4.59 33.85
N VAL A 415 -11.90 4.91 35.11
CA VAL A 415 -12.54 4.22 36.23
C VAL A 415 -14.01 4.63 36.15
N LEU A 416 -14.82 3.77 35.55
CA LEU A 416 -16.27 3.81 35.73
C LEU A 416 -16.53 3.38 37.16
N SER A 417 -16.73 4.35 38.04
CA SER A 417 -17.36 4.17 39.34
C SER A 417 -18.86 4.27 39.19
#